data_989a1334cf432195fb376f45d603bb23
#
_entry.id   989a1334cf432195fb376f45d603bb23
#
_cell.length_a   1.000
_cell.length_b   1.000
_cell.length_c   1.000
_cell.angle_alpha   90.00
_cell.angle_beta   90.00
_cell.angle_gamma   90.00
#
_symmetry.space_group_name_H-M   'P 1'
#
loop_
_entity.id
_entity.type
_entity.pdbx_description
1 polymer ?
#
loop_
_entity_poly.entity_id
_entity_poly.type
_entity_poly.pdbx_seq_one_letter_code
_entity_poly.pdbx_strand_id
1 'polypeptide(L)'
;MGDLPVGVHRTTLQECVGRFGADSEQRRKVTATLDEICRLAKETGKLERVVIFGSYVTAKREPRDVDIILVMTDDFEVESCDAKARSLFDHSQADRRFGASIFWVRPAMLLLDESLDNFVSRWQLKRDGGRRGILEVML
;
A
#
# COMPACT_ATOMS: atom_id res chain seq x y z
N MET A 1 6.88 15.07 -13.46
CA MET A 1 6.79 16.09 -12.41
C MET A 1 5.85 15.65 -11.33
N GLY A 2 6.18 15.91 -10.10
CA GLY A 2 5.36 15.53 -8.95
C GLY A 2 5.51 14.10 -8.46
N ASP A 3 6.34 13.30 -9.10
CA ASP A 3 6.68 11.97 -8.61
C ASP A 3 7.74 12.09 -7.50
N LEU A 4 7.74 11.11 -6.58
CA LEU A 4 8.84 10.98 -5.65
C LEU A 4 10.12 10.61 -6.39
N PRO A 5 11.29 11.04 -5.89
CA PRO A 5 12.55 10.54 -6.42
C PRO A 5 12.57 9.01 -6.44
N VAL A 6 13.22 8.42 -7.44
CA VAL A 6 13.33 6.96 -7.53
C VAL A 6 13.94 6.41 -6.24
N GLY A 7 13.35 5.37 -5.70
CA GLY A 7 13.78 4.74 -4.45
C GLY A 7 12.60 4.34 -3.59
N VAL A 8 12.88 3.57 -2.55
CA VAL A 8 11.91 3.21 -1.53
C VAL A 8 12.13 4.17 -0.36
N HIS A 9 11.17 5.04 -0.10
CA HIS A 9 11.29 6.07 0.92
C HIS A 9 10.52 5.64 2.16
N ARG A 10 11.19 5.57 3.29
CA ARG A 10 10.55 5.23 4.55
C ARG A 10 9.94 6.45 5.20
N THR A 11 8.72 6.29 5.71
CA THR A 11 7.99 7.36 6.39
C THR A 11 7.03 6.76 7.41
N THR A 12 6.42 7.61 8.23
CA THR A 12 5.32 7.19 9.10
C THR A 12 4.00 7.46 8.39
N LEU A 13 2.92 6.80 8.84
CA LEU A 13 1.59 7.08 8.31
C LEU A 13 1.22 8.55 8.52
N GLN A 14 1.54 9.11 9.66
CA GLN A 14 1.26 10.51 9.98
C GLN A 14 1.94 11.46 9.01
N GLU A 15 3.21 11.23 8.70
CA GLU A 15 3.95 12.06 7.74
C GLU A 15 3.40 11.91 6.33
N CYS A 16 3.06 10.70 5.93
CA CYS A 16 2.47 10.41 4.64
C CYS A 16 1.14 11.16 4.47
N VAL A 17 0.26 11.06 5.45
CA VAL A 17 -1.03 11.75 5.44
C VAL A 17 -0.85 13.26 5.44
N GLY A 18 0.10 13.77 6.20
CA GLY A 18 0.40 15.21 6.24
C GLY A 18 0.85 15.74 4.90
N ARG A 19 1.61 14.94 4.14
CA ARG A 19 2.14 15.37 2.83
C ARG A 19 1.13 15.18 1.70
N PHE A 20 0.39 14.08 1.69
CA PHE A 20 -0.44 13.70 0.54
C PHE A 20 -1.93 13.72 0.81
N GLY A 21 -2.36 13.83 2.06
CA GLY A 21 -3.72 13.50 2.46
C GLY A 21 -4.73 14.64 2.50
N ALA A 22 -4.32 15.92 2.34
CA ALA A 22 -5.18 17.04 2.71
C ALA A 22 -5.43 18.07 1.62
N ASP A 23 -4.82 17.96 0.44
CA ASP A 23 -4.84 19.02 -0.56
C ASP A 23 -6.17 19.12 -1.33
N SER A 24 -7.02 18.10 -1.28
CA SER A 24 -8.31 18.11 -1.94
C SER A 24 -9.29 17.22 -1.18
N GLU A 25 -10.57 17.40 -1.49
CA GLU A 25 -11.61 16.53 -0.91
C GLU A 25 -11.39 15.08 -1.31
N GLN A 26 -11.00 14.85 -2.57
CA GLN A 26 -10.71 13.50 -3.06
C GLN A 26 -9.54 12.88 -2.30
N ARG A 27 -8.48 13.64 -2.04
CA ARG A 27 -7.35 13.15 -1.26
C ARG A 27 -7.75 12.82 0.18
N ARG A 28 -8.63 13.62 0.78
CA ARG A 28 -9.14 13.33 2.13
C ARG A 28 -9.94 12.03 2.17
N LYS A 29 -10.75 11.77 1.14
CA LYS A 29 -11.51 10.51 1.04
C LYS A 29 -10.58 9.31 0.91
N VAL A 30 -9.60 9.40 0.03
CA VAL A 30 -8.63 8.33 -0.18
C VAL A 30 -7.81 8.08 1.10
N THR A 31 -7.45 9.16 1.79
CA THR A 31 -6.72 9.08 3.05
C THR A 31 -7.52 8.37 4.14
N ALA A 32 -8.82 8.65 4.25
CA ALA A 32 -9.68 7.97 5.21
C ALA A 32 -9.73 6.46 4.93
N THR A 33 -9.79 6.09 3.66
CA THR A 33 -9.74 4.69 3.25
C THR A 33 -8.38 4.04 3.59
N LEU A 34 -7.29 4.74 3.31
CA LEU A 34 -5.96 4.27 3.66
C LEU A 34 -5.82 4.01 5.17
N ASP A 35 -6.32 4.93 5.97
CA ASP A 35 -6.31 4.81 7.43
C ASP A 35 -7.06 3.54 7.88
N GLU A 36 -8.24 3.30 7.32
CA GLU A 36 -9.02 2.11 7.64
C GLU A 36 -8.31 0.83 7.24
N ILE A 37 -7.73 0.80 6.04
CA ILE A 37 -6.98 -0.35 5.55
C ILE A 37 -5.81 -0.67 6.47
N CYS A 38 -5.03 0.33 6.83
CA CYS A 38 -3.89 0.15 7.73
C CYS A 38 -4.33 -0.35 9.11
N ARG A 39 -5.42 0.18 9.63
CA ARG A 39 -5.97 -0.25 10.91
C ARG A 39 -6.40 -1.72 10.89
N LEU A 40 -7.13 -2.12 9.85
CA LEU A 40 -7.59 -3.50 9.70
C LEU A 40 -6.41 -4.47 9.53
N ALA A 41 -5.43 -4.10 8.72
CA ALA A 41 -4.26 -4.93 8.50
C ALA A 41 -3.45 -5.08 9.79
N LYS A 42 -3.28 -4.00 10.55
CA LYS A 42 -2.56 -4.01 11.81
C LYS A 42 -3.26 -4.87 12.86
N GLU A 43 -4.59 -4.87 12.87
CA GLU A 43 -5.38 -5.68 13.79
C GLU A 43 -5.17 -7.18 13.61
N THR A 44 -4.70 -7.63 12.44
CA THR A 44 -4.39 -9.05 12.24
C THR A 44 -3.22 -9.51 13.11
N GLY A 45 -2.39 -8.59 13.58
CA GLY A 45 -1.17 -8.90 14.32
C GLY A 45 -0.07 -9.52 13.47
N LYS A 46 -0.25 -9.57 12.15
CA LYS A 46 0.65 -10.24 11.21
C LYS A 46 1.18 -9.30 10.12
N LEU A 47 0.92 -8.01 10.24
CA LEU A 47 1.41 -7.02 9.29
C LEU A 47 2.88 -6.70 9.55
N GLU A 48 3.71 -6.80 8.52
CA GLU A 48 5.13 -6.51 8.60
C GLU A 48 5.49 -5.16 7.97
N ARG A 49 4.98 -4.90 6.75
CA ARG A 49 5.24 -3.66 6.03
C ARG A 49 4.00 -3.20 5.28
N VAL A 50 3.86 -1.89 5.11
CA VAL A 50 2.89 -1.28 4.20
C VAL A 50 3.67 -0.47 3.18
N VAL A 51 3.44 -0.73 1.90
CA VAL A 51 4.07 0.02 0.83
C VAL A 51 2.97 0.71 0.04
N ILE A 52 3.12 2.01 -0.19
CA ILE A 52 2.16 2.82 -0.94
C ILE A 52 2.83 3.30 -2.21
N PHE A 53 2.15 3.12 -3.33
CA PHE A 53 2.64 3.54 -4.64
C PHE A 53 1.50 4.16 -5.43
N GLY A 54 1.75 4.48 -6.69
CA GLY A 54 0.73 5.03 -7.57
C GLY A 54 0.49 6.52 -7.36
N SER A 55 -0.64 7.00 -7.88
CA SER A 55 -0.89 8.45 -7.97
C SER A 55 -1.11 9.16 -6.64
N TYR A 56 -1.52 8.43 -5.60
CA TYR A 56 -1.70 9.04 -4.27
C TYR A 56 -0.40 9.65 -3.73
N VAL A 57 0.74 9.01 -3.99
CA VAL A 57 2.04 9.47 -3.50
C VAL A 57 2.77 10.36 -4.53
N THR A 58 1.98 11.14 -5.27
CA THR A 58 2.48 12.12 -6.24
C THR A 58 1.80 13.46 -5.99
N ALA A 59 2.15 14.45 -6.81
CA ALA A 59 1.50 15.75 -6.77
C ALA A 59 0.16 15.78 -7.53
N LYS A 60 -0.32 14.64 -8.05
CA LYS A 60 -1.62 14.58 -8.72
C LYS A 60 -2.70 15.05 -7.77
N ARG A 61 -3.52 16.02 -8.22
CA ARG A 61 -4.50 16.68 -7.35
C ARG A 61 -5.61 15.74 -6.89
N GLU A 62 -6.12 14.90 -7.80
CA GLU A 62 -7.25 14.03 -7.52
C GLU A 62 -6.95 12.58 -7.89
N PRO A 63 -6.13 11.87 -7.08
CA PRO A 63 -5.92 10.44 -7.30
C PRO A 63 -7.25 9.71 -7.08
N ARG A 64 -7.54 8.73 -7.93
CA ARG A 64 -8.78 7.96 -7.85
C ARG A 64 -8.83 7.07 -6.62
N ASP A 65 -7.70 6.45 -6.32
CA ASP A 65 -7.58 5.46 -5.27
C ASP A 65 -6.17 5.48 -4.71
N VAL A 66 -5.92 4.58 -3.78
CA VAL A 66 -4.59 4.32 -3.27
C VAL A 66 -4.18 2.91 -3.67
N ASP A 67 -2.92 2.77 -4.07
CA ASP A 67 -2.33 1.49 -4.43
C ASP A 67 -1.41 1.05 -3.28
N ILE A 68 -1.66 -0.14 -2.74
CA ILE A 68 -1.01 -0.60 -1.51
C ILE A 68 -0.51 -2.03 -1.69
N ILE A 69 0.67 -2.30 -1.13
CA ILE A 69 1.14 -3.66 -0.91
C ILE A 69 1.20 -3.88 0.60
N LEU A 70 0.53 -4.92 1.06
CA LEU A 70 0.61 -5.37 2.45
C LEU A 70 1.59 -6.55 2.51
N VAL A 71 2.68 -6.37 3.23
CA VAL A 71 3.63 -7.44 3.48
C VAL A 71 3.30 -8.05 4.83
N MET A 72 2.90 -9.31 4.81
CA MET A 72 2.47 -10.04 5.99
C MET A 72 3.58 -10.99 6.44
N THR A 73 3.53 -11.40 7.70
CA THR A 73 4.46 -12.43 8.20
C THR A 73 4.19 -13.78 7.54
N ASP A 74 5.18 -14.68 7.55
CA ASP A 74 5.04 -15.98 6.90
C ASP A 74 3.97 -16.88 7.54
N ASP A 75 3.64 -16.64 8.81
CA ASP A 75 2.60 -17.41 9.52
C ASP A 75 1.20 -16.82 9.36
N PHE A 76 1.04 -15.79 8.53
CA PHE A 76 -0.26 -15.19 8.28
C PHE A 76 -1.16 -16.12 7.46
N GLU A 77 -2.41 -16.28 7.90
CA GLU A 77 -3.42 -17.06 7.20
C GLU A 77 -4.68 -16.21 7.00
N VAL A 78 -5.10 -16.04 5.76
CA VAL A 78 -6.30 -15.26 5.43
C VAL A 78 -7.54 -15.82 6.11
N GLU A 79 -7.63 -17.14 6.20
CA GLU A 79 -8.77 -17.85 6.80
C GLU A 79 -8.93 -17.54 8.29
N SER A 80 -7.88 -17.10 8.95
CA SER A 80 -7.91 -16.74 10.37
C SER A 80 -8.49 -15.35 10.61
N CYS A 81 -8.69 -14.56 9.57
CA CYS A 81 -9.22 -13.19 9.69
C CYS A 81 -10.73 -13.19 9.81
N ASP A 82 -11.28 -12.17 10.48
CA ASP A 82 -12.73 -11.93 10.42
C ASP A 82 -13.12 -11.47 8.99
N ALA A 83 -14.43 -11.40 8.72
CA ALA A 83 -14.92 -11.10 7.38
C ALA A 83 -14.45 -9.73 6.88
N LYS A 84 -14.35 -8.75 7.76
CA LYS A 84 -13.96 -7.39 7.37
C LYS A 84 -12.48 -7.31 7.00
N ALA A 85 -11.60 -7.89 7.81
CA ALA A 85 -10.18 -7.95 7.50
C ALA A 85 -9.90 -8.83 6.29
N ARG A 86 -10.62 -9.94 6.15
CA ARG A 86 -10.45 -10.85 5.02
C ARG A 86 -10.64 -10.16 3.67
N SER A 87 -11.54 -9.19 3.60
CA SER A 87 -11.80 -8.47 2.34
C SER A 87 -10.59 -7.68 1.84
N LEU A 88 -9.62 -7.35 2.71
CA LEU A 88 -8.38 -6.69 2.28
C LEU A 88 -7.53 -7.62 1.38
N PHE A 89 -7.63 -8.92 1.59
CA PHE A 89 -6.73 -9.90 0.96
C PHE A 89 -7.36 -10.57 -0.26
N ASP A 90 -8.52 -10.10 -0.68
CA ASP A 90 -9.16 -10.46 -1.94
C ASP A 90 -9.22 -9.21 -2.80
N HIS A 91 -8.46 -9.19 -3.89
CA HIS A 91 -8.30 -7.99 -4.72
C HIS A 91 -9.65 -7.43 -5.20
N SER A 92 -10.57 -8.29 -5.64
CA SER A 92 -11.88 -7.87 -6.13
C SER A 92 -12.75 -7.29 -5.01
N GLN A 93 -12.76 -7.92 -3.83
CA GLN A 93 -13.50 -7.41 -2.69
C GLN A 93 -12.93 -6.11 -2.16
N ALA A 94 -11.60 -5.99 -2.13
CA ALA A 94 -10.93 -4.78 -1.70
C ALA A 94 -11.28 -3.60 -2.62
N ASP A 95 -11.27 -3.82 -3.92
CA ASP A 95 -11.63 -2.80 -4.89
C ASP A 95 -13.07 -2.32 -4.70
N ARG A 96 -14.01 -3.25 -4.56
CA ARG A 96 -15.42 -2.92 -4.37
C ARG A 96 -15.71 -2.25 -3.03
N ARG A 97 -15.06 -2.69 -1.97
CA ARG A 97 -15.35 -2.22 -0.61
C ARG A 97 -14.63 -0.94 -0.24
N PHE A 98 -13.38 -0.81 -0.66
CA PHE A 98 -12.52 0.30 -0.27
C PHE A 98 -12.18 1.23 -1.43
N GLY A 99 -12.45 0.82 -2.66
CA GLY A 99 -12.02 1.58 -3.84
C GLY A 99 -10.49 1.67 -3.92
N ALA A 100 -9.78 0.67 -3.44
CA ALA A 100 -8.33 0.64 -3.39
C ALA A 100 -7.79 -0.60 -4.09
N SER A 101 -6.62 -0.47 -4.67
CA SER A 101 -5.89 -1.59 -5.24
C SER A 101 -4.94 -2.14 -4.19
N ILE A 102 -5.31 -3.27 -3.59
CA ILE A 102 -4.54 -3.87 -2.51
C ILE A 102 -3.93 -5.18 -3.00
N PHE A 103 -2.61 -5.26 -2.90
CA PHE A 103 -1.84 -6.48 -3.13
C PHE A 103 -1.26 -6.91 -1.81
N TRP A 104 -1.01 -8.20 -1.63
CA TRP A 104 -0.38 -8.68 -0.42
C TRP A 104 0.56 -9.84 -0.71
N VAL A 105 1.53 -10.02 0.16
CA VAL A 105 2.55 -11.05 -0.01
C VAL A 105 3.06 -11.48 1.35
N ARG A 106 3.44 -12.76 1.43
CA ARG A 106 4.30 -13.26 2.51
C ARG A 106 5.68 -13.51 1.92
N PRO A 107 6.77 -13.27 2.65
CA PRO A 107 8.12 -13.51 2.10
C PRO A 107 8.31 -14.91 1.52
N ALA A 108 7.69 -15.94 2.13
CA ALA A 108 7.77 -17.31 1.64
C ALA A 108 7.13 -17.54 0.27
N MET A 109 6.30 -16.60 -0.21
CA MET A 109 5.69 -16.67 -1.54
C MET A 109 6.62 -16.23 -2.65
N LEU A 110 7.75 -15.62 -2.31
CA LEU A 110 8.72 -15.14 -3.29
C LEU A 110 9.56 -16.29 -3.83
N LEU A 111 10.12 -16.09 -5.03
CA LEU A 111 11.06 -17.05 -5.58
C LEU A 111 12.30 -17.14 -4.71
N LEU A 112 12.95 -18.31 -4.72
CA LEU A 112 14.07 -18.61 -3.82
C LEU A 112 15.22 -17.60 -3.87
N ASP A 113 15.47 -17.01 -5.03
CA ASP A 113 16.56 -16.07 -5.23
C ASP A 113 16.10 -14.60 -5.17
N GLU A 114 14.85 -14.37 -4.84
CA GLU A 114 14.31 -13.01 -4.76
C GLU A 114 14.21 -12.56 -3.30
N SER A 115 14.85 -11.43 -2.98
CA SER A 115 14.68 -10.81 -1.66
C SER A 115 13.40 -9.99 -1.61
N LEU A 116 12.89 -9.77 -0.40
CA LEU A 116 11.74 -8.93 -0.17
C LEU A 116 12.02 -7.49 -0.65
N ASP A 117 13.22 -6.98 -0.41
CA ASP A 117 13.60 -5.64 -0.84
C ASP A 117 13.59 -5.51 -2.37
N ASN A 118 14.04 -6.52 -3.10
CA ASN A 118 13.98 -6.53 -4.56
C ASN A 118 12.53 -6.56 -5.04
N PHE A 119 11.68 -7.37 -4.41
CA PHE A 119 10.25 -7.43 -4.73
C PHE A 119 9.61 -6.06 -4.57
N VAL A 120 9.80 -5.42 -3.42
CA VAL A 120 9.24 -4.10 -3.14
C VAL A 120 9.77 -3.06 -4.13
N SER A 121 11.06 -3.09 -4.41
CA SER A 121 11.71 -2.12 -5.31
C SER A 121 11.13 -2.14 -6.73
N ARG A 122 10.66 -3.30 -7.20
CA ARG A 122 10.06 -3.40 -8.55
C ARG A 122 8.79 -2.57 -8.72
N TRP A 123 8.10 -2.25 -7.64
CA TRP A 123 6.87 -1.46 -7.71
C TRP A 123 7.11 0.01 -8.03
N GLN A 124 8.37 0.41 -8.16
CA GLN A 124 8.73 1.74 -8.66
C GLN A 124 8.48 1.89 -10.15
N LEU A 125 8.30 0.78 -10.87
CA LEU A 125 8.13 0.81 -12.33
C LEU A 125 6.74 1.32 -12.68
N LYS A 126 6.69 2.36 -13.53
CA LYS A 126 5.44 2.92 -14.05
C LYS A 126 4.98 2.14 -15.28
N ARG A 127 3.70 2.30 -15.63
CA ARG A 127 3.12 1.65 -16.81
C ARG A 127 3.82 2.02 -18.11
N ASP A 128 4.35 3.24 -18.20
CA ASP A 128 5.05 3.73 -19.40
C ASP A 128 6.52 3.30 -19.47
N GLY A 129 6.98 2.49 -18.54
CA GLY A 129 8.36 2.02 -18.45
C GLY A 129 9.28 2.93 -17.64
N GLY A 130 8.81 4.10 -17.23
CA GLY A 130 9.57 4.98 -16.35
C GLY A 130 9.56 4.47 -14.90
N ARG A 131 10.30 5.14 -14.04
CA ARG A 131 10.37 4.82 -12.62
C ARG A 131 10.00 6.01 -11.77
N ARG A 132 9.40 5.75 -10.62
CA ARG A 132 9.15 6.76 -9.59
C ARG A 132 9.29 6.12 -8.21
N GLY A 133 9.50 6.96 -7.20
CA GLY A 133 9.62 6.47 -5.82
C GLY A 133 8.30 5.96 -5.26
N ILE A 134 8.43 5.12 -4.26
CA ILE A 134 7.32 4.55 -3.50
C ILE A 134 7.59 4.76 -2.02
N LEU A 135 6.54 4.68 -1.20
CA LEU A 135 6.66 4.87 0.25
C LEU A 135 6.53 3.55 0.99
N GLU A 136 7.43 3.30 1.90
CA GLU A 136 7.27 2.26 2.91
C GLU A 136 6.82 2.94 4.19
N VAL A 137 5.62 2.61 4.66
CA VAL A 137 5.00 3.27 5.80
C VAL A 137 5.22 2.44 7.05
N MET A 138 5.76 3.07 8.07
CA MET A 138 5.92 2.46 9.40
C MET A 138 4.70 2.82 10.25
N LEU A 139 4.09 1.81 10.83
CA LEU A 139 2.89 1.96 11.65
C LEU A 139 3.18 1.89 13.15
#